data_644a1de43bc38f304540741d9bfd7ae5
#
_entry.id   644a1de43bc38f304540741d9bfd7ae5
#
_cell.length_a   1.000
_cell.length_b   1.000
_cell.length_c   1.000
_cell.angle_alpha   90.00
_cell.angle_beta   90.00
_cell.angle_gamma   90.00
#
_symmetry.space_group_name_H-M   'P 1'
#
loop_
_entity.id
_entity.type
_entity.pdbx_description
1 polymer ?
#
loop_
_entity_poly.entity_id
_entity_poly.type
_entity_poly.pdbx_seq_one_letter_code
_entity_poly.pdbx_strand_id
1 'polypeptide(L)'
;AVLVLALGYFVFDKFVLGPVRDAELTEAAVRTAVEEQVPVEEEKSIAVLPFVNMSDDASNEYFSDGISEEILNALARVKELKVTGRTSSFAFKDRNQDLRQIGNALGVEHILEGSVRKAGTMVRITAQLIQVDDGFHLWSDTYDRELTDVFAIQDEIAKAILEQLKAHLLEDEKAVLTATRTDSKTYDLYLLARQRIYDRNRLSIEAAVELLDEAIVIDPDYAPAYAQRGIATLLLVEEQYGNLPREQSDSLGKQYLDKALDLDPGLAEAWAGIGLYHSSRPREHLQAIEALEKALAINPNLIDASNWLQIAYQYAGKHAAILPIIEDMLERDPLYRPGISNAVMEYNWLGQQEKSLALLERVRPFMPNHPALLLNLAKIHFSLGEHDKGLPLAEEAVRQRPDDGIFRTFLGFGLWSTHQYERMFELDIPFLKIYALDALGRTEEATMLAYEEAASGYIAPLFDLLNRSGRSADLVRFFEDRWPDLGSFEADFPHEVLGYWLMNDVAFAYSRADNER
;
A
#
# COMPACT_ATOMS: atom_id res chain seq x y z
N ALA A 1 -35.01 30.15 -3.75
CA ALA A 1 -34.84 30.45 -2.31
C ALA A 1 -34.73 29.17 -1.46
N VAL A 2 -35.63 28.18 -1.61
CA VAL A 2 -35.61 26.95 -0.82
C VAL A 2 -34.40 26.09 -1.14
N LEU A 3 -34.00 25.99 -2.41
CA LEU A 3 -32.83 25.20 -2.86
C LEU A 3 -31.49 25.81 -2.36
N VAL A 4 -31.39 27.13 -2.35
CA VAL A 4 -30.21 27.86 -1.85
C VAL A 4 -30.08 27.71 -0.32
N LEU A 5 -31.19 27.69 0.41
CA LEU A 5 -31.19 27.44 1.85
C LEU A 5 -30.86 25.97 2.16
N ALA A 6 -31.33 25.03 1.35
CA ALA A 6 -31.00 23.62 1.52
C ALA A 6 -29.52 23.34 1.19
N LEU A 7 -28.97 23.95 0.14
CA LEU A 7 -27.54 23.84 -0.20
C LEU A 7 -26.66 24.53 0.85
N GLY A 8 -27.06 25.71 1.31
CA GLY A 8 -26.38 26.43 2.39
C GLY A 8 -26.37 25.64 3.71
N TYR A 9 -27.50 25.00 4.05
CA TYR A 9 -27.58 24.11 5.20
C TYR A 9 -26.70 22.87 5.05
N PHE A 10 -26.71 22.25 3.86
CA PHE A 10 -25.89 21.06 3.57
C PHE A 10 -24.39 21.36 3.63
N VAL A 11 -23.96 22.49 3.06
CA VAL A 11 -22.57 22.95 3.14
C VAL A 11 -22.20 23.29 4.59
N PHE A 12 -23.06 23.96 5.33
CA PHE A 12 -22.84 24.31 6.73
C PHE A 12 -22.82 23.06 7.63
N ASP A 13 -23.74 22.10 7.41
CA ASP A 13 -23.76 20.83 8.14
C ASP A 13 -22.48 20.00 7.84
N LYS A 14 -22.06 19.92 6.58
CA LYS A 14 -20.92 19.11 6.16
C LYS A 14 -19.54 19.70 6.55
N PHE A 15 -19.40 21.03 6.52
CA PHE A 15 -18.09 21.67 6.72
C PHE A 15 -17.95 22.38 8.09
N VAL A 16 -19.02 22.61 8.81
CA VAL A 16 -18.99 23.28 10.12
C VAL A 16 -19.52 22.38 11.24
N LEU A 17 -20.70 21.77 11.07
CA LEU A 17 -21.29 20.93 12.11
C LEU A 17 -20.80 19.47 12.05
N GLY A 18 -20.54 18.93 10.87
CA GLY A 18 -20.01 17.57 10.70
C GLY A 18 -18.70 17.37 11.43
N PRO A 19 -17.66 18.19 11.18
CA PRO A 19 -16.37 18.06 11.88
C PRO A 19 -16.45 18.22 13.39
N VAL A 20 -17.34 19.10 13.90
CA VAL A 20 -17.53 19.28 15.36
C VAL A 20 -18.21 18.06 15.96
N ARG A 21 -19.25 17.52 15.31
CA ARG A 21 -19.96 16.33 15.78
C ARG A 21 -19.11 15.08 15.72
N ASP A 22 -18.28 14.95 14.68
CA ASP A 22 -17.34 13.83 14.54
C ASP A 22 -16.21 13.92 15.55
N ALA A 23 -15.73 15.13 15.89
CA ALA A 23 -14.77 15.36 16.97
C ALA A 23 -15.36 15.00 18.34
N GLU A 24 -16.61 15.38 18.64
CA GLU A 24 -17.28 15.03 19.90
C GLU A 24 -17.54 13.52 20.02
N LEU A 25 -17.89 12.84 18.92
CA LEU A 25 -18.05 11.37 18.88
C LEU A 25 -16.70 10.66 19.06
N THR A 26 -15.62 11.23 18.51
CA THR A 26 -14.26 10.71 18.67
C THR A 26 -13.76 10.90 20.10
N GLU A 27 -13.99 12.08 20.72
CA GLU A 27 -13.65 12.32 22.14
C GLU A 27 -14.47 11.42 23.08
N ALA A 28 -15.75 11.19 22.80
CA ALA A 28 -16.58 10.29 23.59
C ALA A 28 -16.13 8.83 23.47
N ALA A 29 -15.75 8.37 22.26
CA ALA A 29 -15.22 7.05 22.03
C ALA A 29 -13.83 6.85 22.68
N VAL A 30 -12.96 7.87 22.62
CA VAL A 30 -11.66 7.85 23.29
C VAL A 30 -11.82 7.86 24.81
N ARG A 31 -12.77 8.62 25.38
CA ARG A 31 -13.06 8.60 26.82
C ARG A 31 -13.55 7.23 27.29
N THR A 32 -14.45 6.59 26.54
CA THR A 32 -14.96 5.25 26.88
C THR A 32 -13.86 4.20 26.81
N ALA A 33 -12.93 4.31 25.86
CA ALA A 33 -11.77 3.42 25.74
C ALA A 33 -10.70 3.63 26.83
N VAL A 34 -10.61 4.85 27.41
CA VAL A 34 -9.67 5.15 28.50
C VAL A 34 -10.21 4.75 29.86
N GLU A 35 -11.54 4.61 30.04
CA GLU A 35 -12.16 4.22 31.32
C GLU A 35 -12.23 2.71 31.54
N GLU A 36 -12.09 1.88 30.51
CA GLU A 36 -11.84 0.43 30.63
C GLU A 36 -10.33 0.18 30.69
N GLN A 37 -9.65 0.49 31.79
CA GLN A 37 -8.34 -0.09 32.09
C GLN A 37 -8.50 -1.58 32.43
N VAL A 38 -8.65 -2.41 31.41
CA VAL A 38 -8.21 -3.80 31.44
C VAL A 38 -6.69 -3.76 31.66
N PRO A 39 -6.09 -4.57 32.56
CA PRO A 39 -4.64 -4.67 32.67
C PRO A 39 -4.11 -4.92 31.24
N VAL A 40 -3.29 -4.02 30.72
CA VAL A 40 -2.58 -4.24 29.47
C VAL A 40 -1.65 -5.42 29.77
N GLU A 41 -2.04 -6.64 29.37
CA GLU A 41 -1.08 -7.72 29.20
C GLU A 41 -0.05 -7.17 28.20
N GLU A 42 1.22 -7.21 28.58
CA GLU A 42 2.32 -6.79 27.69
C GLU A 42 2.18 -7.60 26.39
N GLU A 43 1.82 -6.90 25.31
CA GLU A 43 1.68 -7.52 23.99
C GLU A 43 3.04 -8.06 23.57
N LYS A 44 3.18 -9.37 23.57
CA LYS A 44 4.41 -10.04 23.14
C LYS A 44 4.68 -9.72 21.67
N SER A 45 5.90 -9.29 21.38
CA SER A 45 6.27 -8.89 20.03
C SER A 45 7.55 -9.58 19.55
N ILE A 46 7.58 -9.94 18.25
CA ILE A 46 8.69 -10.66 17.63
C ILE A 46 8.95 -10.19 16.20
N ALA A 47 10.22 -10.10 15.83
CA ALA A 47 10.65 -10.01 14.44
C ALA A 47 11.35 -11.30 14.00
N VAL A 48 10.98 -11.83 12.86
CA VAL A 48 11.66 -12.95 12.20
C VAL A 48 12.61 -12.38 11.15
N LEU A 49 13.91 -12.39 11.41
CA LEU A 49 14.91 -11.93 10.46
C LEU A 49 15.10 -12.97 9.33
N PRO A 50 15.52 -12.54 8.12
CA PRO A 50 15.87 -13.47 7.06
C PRO A 50 17.00 -14.40 7.52
N PHE A 51 16.78 -15.71 7.39
CA PHE A 51 17.78 -16.71 7.76
C PHE A 51 18.93 -16.69 6.76
N VAL A 52 20.15 -16.79 7.26
CA VAL A 52 21.37 -16.76 6.45
C VAL A 52 21.46 -18.03 5.60
N ASN A 53 21.64 -17.87 4.30
CA ASN A 53 21.95 -19.01 3.42
C ASN A 53 23.37 -19.52 3.66
N MET A 54 23.48 -20.71 4.23
CA MET A 54 24.74 -21.41 4.48
C MET A 54 24.97 -22.55 3.47
N SER A 55 24.19 -22.59 2.39
CA SER A 55 24.37 -23.58 1.30
C SER A 55 25.58 -23.21 0.46
N ASP A 56 26.21 -24.21 -0.18
CA ASP A 56 27.32 -23.99 -1.12
C ASP A 56 26.88 -23.25 -2.40
N ASP A 57 25.58 -23.22 -2.69
CA ASP A 57 24.96 -22.55 -3.85
C ASP A 57 24.20 -21.31 -3.39
N ALA A 58 24.67 -20.13 -3.82
CA ALA A 58 24.03 -18.85 -3.56
C ALA A 58 22.61 -18.75 -4.16
N SER A 59 22.29 -19.57 -5.19
CA SER A 59 20.94 -19.58 -5.77
C SER A 59 19.88 -20.12 -4.80
N ASN A 60 20.25 -20.73 -3.66
CA ASN A 60 19.32 -21.15 -2.61
C ASN A 60 18.89 -20.02 -1.66
N GLU A 61 19.29 -18.78 -1.91
CA GLU A 61 18.91 -17.62 -1.09
C GLU A 61 17.38 -17.49 -0.94
N TYR A 62 16.63 -17.66 -2.07
CA TYR A 62 15.17 -17.63 -2.04
C TYR A 62 14.54 -18.65 -1.08
N PHE A 63 15.20 -19.80 -0.92
CA PHE A 63 14.72 -20.85 -0.04
C PHE A 63 14.89 -20.46 1.43
N SER A 64 16.03 -19.89 1.80
CA SER A 64 16.29 -19.37 3.16
C SER A 64 15.34 -18.24 3.51
N ASP A 65 15.12 -17.31 2.58
CA ASP A 65 14.15 -16.23 2.70
C ASP A 65 12.73 -16.78 2.87
N GLY A 66 12.35 -17.76 2.04
CA GLY A 66 11.04 -18.39 2.08
C GLY A 66 10.76 -19.10 3.41
N ILE A 67 11.73 -19.83 3.95
CA ILE A 67 11.60 -20.48 5.28
C ILE A 67 11.34 -19.44 6.37
N SER A 68 12.12 -18.36 6.39
CA SER A 68 11.94 -17.27 7.36
C SER A 68 10.54 -16.66 7.26
N GLU A 69 10.06 -16.45 6.04
CA GLU A 69 8.75 -15.89 5.76
C GLU A 69 7.61 -16.82 6.16
N GLU A 70 7.73 -18.14 5.92
CA GLU A 70 6.71 -19.10 6.34
C GLU A 70 6.62 -19.22 7.87
N ILE A 71 7.78 -19.17 8.58
CA ILE A 71 7.79 -19.10 10.05
C ILE A 71 7.11 -17.80 10.51
N LEU A 72 7.43 -16.67 9.89
CA LEU A 72 6.78 -15.38 10.16
C LEU A 72 5.26 -15.49 9.98
N ASN A 73 4.80 -16.06 8.86
CA ASN A 73 3.38 -16.22 8.57
C ASN A 73 2.69 -17.16 9.56
N ALA A 74 3.35 -18.25 9.98
CA ALA A 74 2.80 -19.15 11.00
C ALA A 74 2.61 -18.42 12.34
N LEU A 75 3.60 -17.65 12.78
CA LEU A 75 3.53 -16.85 14.00
C LEU A 75 2.50 -15.71 13.88
N ALA A 76 2.38 -15.11 12.70
CA ALA A 76 1.48 -13.99 12.42
C ALA A 76 -0.01 -14.34 12.55
N ARG A 77 -0.37 -15.62 12.53
CA ARG A 77 -1.75 -16.10 12.74
C ARG A 77 -2.15 -16.14 14.22
N VAL A 78 -1.21 -15.99 15.13
CA VAL A 78 -1.44 -15.99 16.58
C VAL A 78 -1.80 -14.59 17.03
N LYS A 79 -3.04 -14.39 17.50
CA LYS A 79 -3.61 -13.06 17.81
C LYS A 79 -2.91 -12.35 18.96
N GLU A 80 -2.41 -13.10 19.95
CA GLU A 80 -1.69 -12.56 21.10
C GLU A 80 -0.24 -12.17 20.80
N LEU A 81 0.26 -12.47 19.58
CA LEU A 81 1.63 -12.22 19.19
C LEU A 81 1.71 -11.15 18.09
N LYS A 82 2.30 -10.02 18.41
CA LYS A 82 2.60 -8.98 17.42
C LYS A 82 3.84 -9.38 16.64
N VAL A 83 3.67 -9.70 15.37
CA VAL A 83 4.75 -10.14 14.48
C VAL A 83 5.10 -9.02 13.52
N THR A 84 6.39 -8.62 13.51
CA THR A 84 6.86 -7.60 12.56
C THR A 84 6.72 -8.10 11.12
N GLY A 85 6.18 -7.22 10.27
CA GLY A 85 5.99 -7.53 8.86
C GLY A 85 7.30 -7.82 8.12
N ARG A 86 7.17 -8.57 7.02
CA ARG A 86 8.30 -9.01 6.18
C ARG A 86 9.18 -7.85 5.73
N THR A 87 8.56 -6.74 5.27
CA THR A 87 9.33 -5.62 4.70
C THR A 87 10.33 -5.05 5.69
N SER A 88 9.92 -4.85 6.93
CA SER A 88 10.79 -4.33 7.99
C SER A 88 11.82 -5.33 8.45
N SER A 89 11.43 -6.59 8.65
CA SER A 89 12.36 -7.66 9.02
C SER A 89 13.46 -7.86 7.97
N PHE A 90 13.10 -7.88 6.69
CA PHE A 90 14.03 -8.10 5.59
C PHE A 90 14.88 -6.87 5.22
N ALA A 91 14.53 -5.69 5.70
CA ALA A 91 15.38 -4.50 5.55
C ALA A 91 16.72 -4.62 6.27
N PHE A 92 16.84 -5.57 7.19
CA PHE A 92 18.08 -5.86 7.94
C PHE A 92 18.89 -7.03 7.36
N LYS A 93 18.47 -7.59 6.22
CA LYS A 93 19.22 -8.63 5.53
C LYS A 93 20.63 -8.14 5.19
N ASP A 94 21.64 -9.00 5.42
CA ASP A 94 23.06 -8.72 5.17
C ASP A 94 23.64 -7.51 5.93
N ARG A 95 22.93 -6.99 6.94
CA ARG A 95 23.41 -5.92 7.79
C ARG A 95 24.07 -6.50 9.03
N ASN A 96 25.37 -6.27 9.18
CA ASN A 96 26.11 -6.65 10.39
C ASN A 96 25.86 -5.61 11.51
N GLN A 97 24.64 -5.63 12.06
CA GLN A 97 24.20 -4.74 13.14
C GLN A 97 23.94 -5.54 14.42
N ASP A 98 24.07 -4.88 15.57
CA ASP A 98 23.68 -5.47 16.87
C ASP A 98 22.17 -5.77 16.89
N LEU A 99 21.79 -6.98 17.26
CA LEU A 99 20.39 -7.42 17.28
C LEU A 99 19.51 -6.56 18.19
N ARG A 100 20.05 -6.02 19.28
CA ARG A 100 19.34 -5.06 20.14
C ARG A 100 18.99 -3.78 19.40
N GLN A 101 19.91 -3.29 18.55
CA GLN A 101 19.62 -2.12 17.72
C GLN A 101 18.55 -2.42 16.67
N ILE A 102 18.57 -3.63 16.09
CA ILE A 102 17.53 -4.08 15.15
C ILE A 102 16.19 -4.18 15.86
N GLY A 103 16.12 -4.84 17.02
CA GLY A 103 14.89 -4.99 17.79
C GLY A 103 14.28 -3.65 18.21
N ASN A 104 15.13 -2.73 18.71
CA ASN A 104 14.69 -1.38 19.03
C ASN A 104 14.17 -0.60 17.81
N ALA A 105 14.80 -0.77 16.65
CA ALA A 105 14.37 -0.12 15.40
C ALA A 105 13.05 -0.68 14.90
N LEU A 106 12.79 -1.97 15.12
CA LEU A 106 11.55 -2.66 14.78
C LEU A 106 10.46 -2.53 15.85
N GLY A 107 10.81 -2.07 17.06
CA GLY A 107 9.89 -1.95 18.18
C GLY A 107 9.41 -3.30 18.72
N VAL A 108 10.28 -4.32 18.76
CA VAL A 108 9.96 -5.66 19.22
C VAL A 108 10.78 -6.06 20.45
N GLU A 109 10.21 -6.94 21.27
CA GLU A 109 10.86 -7.50 22.46
C GLU A 109 11.76 -8.69 22.13
N HIS A 110 11.46 -9.40 21.02
CA HIS A 110 12.15 -10.63 20.65
C HIS A 110 12.56 -10.61 19.18
N ILE A 111 13.67 -11.26 18.89
CA ILE A 111 14.15 -11.53 17.53
C ILE A 111 14.32 -13.03 17.35
N LEU A 112 13.78 -13.56 16.26
CA LEU A 112 14.14 -14.86 15.72
C LEU A 112 15.14 -14.66 14.59
N GLU A 113 16.32 -15.25 14.73
CA GLU A 113 17.32 -15.34 13.66
C GLU A 113 17.68 -16.80 13.39
N GLY A 114 18.36 -17.04 12.29
CA GLY A 114 18.79 -18.40 11.97
C GLY A 114 19.60 -18.54 10.70
N SER A 115 19.84 -19.78 10.33
CA SER A 115 20.52 -20.13 9.09
C SER A 115 19.89 -21.38 8.45
N VAL A 116 19.97 -21.46 7.13
CA VAL A 116 19.51 -22.59 6.33
C VAL A 116 20.65 -23.10 5.48
N ARG A 117 20.89 -24.42 5.50
CA ARG A 117 21.80 -25.10 4.58
C ARG A 117 21.04 -26.17 3.82
N LYS A 118 20.89 -26.02 2.51
CA LYS A 118 20.31 -26.99 1.61
C LYS A 118 21.44 -27.72 0.88
N ALA A 119 21.46 -29.05 0.97
CA ALA A 119 22.45 -29.90 0.32
C ALA A 119 21.75 -31.13 -0.32
N GLY A 120 21.46 -31.07 -1.60
CA GLY A 120 20.64 -32.07 -2.29
C GLY A 120 19.23 -32.11 -1.71
N THR A 121 18.84 -33.28 -1.17
CA THR A 121 17.52 -33.49 -0.52
C THR A 121 17.53 -33.21 0.97
N MET A 122 18.69 -32.87 1.58
CA MET A 122 18.80 -32.58 2.99
C MET A 122 18.79 -31.09 3.27
N VAL A 123 18.10 -30.70 4.34
CA VAL A 123 18.04 -29.33 4.85
C VAL A 123 18.45 -29.33 6.32
N ARG A 124 19.38 -28.44 6.68
CA ARG A 124 19.69 -28.08 8.06
C ARG A 124 19.19 -26.68 8.32
N ILE A 125 18.34 -26.52 9.34
CA ILE A 125 17.86 -25.23 9.81
C ILE A 125 18.30 -25.04 11.25
N THR A 126 19.02 -23.96 11.54
CA THR A 126 19.33 -23.52 12.91
C THR A 126 18.50 -22.28 13.18
N ALA A 127 17.77 -22.25 14.29
CA ALA A 127 16.94 -21.13 14.70
C ALA A 127 17.25 -20.74 16.15
N GLN A 128 17.25 -19.44 16.46
CA GLN A 128 17.57 -18.89 17.76
C GLN A 128 16.62 -17.75 18.10
N LEU A 129 16.00 -17.81 19.28
CA LEU A 129 15.16 -16.76 19.83
C LEU A 129 15.95 -15.94 20.83
N ILE A 130 15.99 -14.63 20.64
CA ILE A 130 16.81 -13.68 21.39
C ILE A 130 15.92 -12.62 22.01
N GLN A 131 16.13 -12.32 23.27
CA GLN A 131 15.52 -11.18 23.95
C GLN A 131 16.30 -9.90 23.59
N VAL A 132 15.57 -8.86 23.16
CA VAL A 132 16.18 -7.62 22.67
C VAL A 132 16.85 -6.81 23.77
N ASP A 133 16.25 -6.73 24.96
CA ASP A 133 16.71 -5.89 26.05
C ASP A 133 18.13 -6.19 26.50
N ASP A 134 18.45 -7.47 26.64
CA ASP A 134 19.74 -7.93 27.17
C ASP A 134 20.59 -8.69 26.14
N GLY A 135 20.01 -9.09 25.00
CA GLY A 135 20.67 -9.82 23.93
C GLY A 135 20.91 -11.31 24.24
N PHE A 136 20.27 -11.86 25.29
CA PHE A 136 20.42 -13.27 25.62
C PHE A 136 19.54 -14.17 24.79
N HIS A 137 20.06 -15.37 24.47
CA HIS A 137 19.31 -16.40 23.81
C HIS A 137 18.32 -17.06 24.79
N LEU A 138 17.04 -16.97 24.49
CA LEU A 138 15.98 -17.66 25.21
C LEU A 138 15.87 -19.12 24.80
N TRP A 139 16.16 -19.37 23.51
CA TRP A 139 16.09 -20.69 22.92
C TRP A 139 16.97 -20.78 21.67
N SER A 140 17.51 -21.98 21.42
CA SER A 140 18.25 -22.32 20.20
C SER A 140 18.09 -23.79 19.90
N ASP A 141 17.84 -24.13 18.63
CA ASP A 141 17.76 -25.53 18.19
C ASP A 141 18.23 -25.69 16.74
N THR A 142 18.53 -26.94 16.36
CA THR A 142 18.99 -27.29 15.01
C THR A 142 18.22 -28.50 14.50
N TYR A 143 17.65 -28.37 13.32
CA TYR A 143 16.82 -29.37 12.64
C TYR A 143 17.55 -29.91 11.41
N ASP A 144 17.81 -31.20 11.39
CA ASP A 144 18.35 -31.94 10.25
C ASP A 144 17.27 -32.87 9.70
N ARG A 145 16.75 -32.59 8.52
CA ARG A 145 15.62 -33.32 7.91
C ARG A 145 15.77 -33.43 6.40
N GLU A 146 14.96 -34.28 5.80
CA GLU A 146 14.76 -34.26 4.36
C GLU A 146 13.91 -33.04 3.95
N LEU A 147 14.10 -32.57 2.72
CA LEU A 147 13.38 -31.41 2.17
C LEU A 147 11.85 -31.62 2.17
N THR A 148 11.40 -32.87 2.05
CA THR A 148 9.98 -33.26 2.16
C THR A 148 9.36 -32.97 3.53
N ASP A 149 10.19 -32.86 4.56
CA ASP A 149 9.75 -32.62 5.95
C ASP A 149 9.85 -31.15 6.35
N VAL A 150 10.14 -30.24 5.41
CA VAL A 150 10.38 -28.82 5.70
C VAL A 150 9.19 -28.15 6.42
N PHE A 151 7.97 -28.52 6.06
CA PHE A 151 6.76 -28.02 6.71
C PHE A 151 6.68 -28.43 8.21
N ALA A 152 7.10 -29.67 8.51
CA ALA A 152 7.13 -30.13 9.90
C ALA A 152 8.14 -29.32 10.74
N ILE A 153 9.29 -28.94 10.14
CA ILE A 153 10.28 -28.11 10.81
C ILE A 153 9.71 -26.71 11.10
N GLN A 154 9.03 -26.10 10.15
CA GLN A 154 8.39 -24.80 10.32
C GLN A 154 7.38 -24.82 11.47
N ASP A 155 6.52 -25.84 11.50
CA ASP A 155 5.55 -26.06 12.57
C ASP A 155 6.24 -26.28 13.94
N GLU A 156 7.33 -27.07 13.98
CA GLU A 156 8.12 -27.33 15.19
C GLU A 156 8.76 -26.03 15.72
N ILE A 157 9.36 -25.21 14.84
CA ILE A 157 9.98 -23.93 15.22
C ILE A 157 8.92 -22.97 15.74
N ALA A 158 7.79 -22.80 15.03
CA ALA A 158 6.73 -21.91 15.45
C ALA A 158 6.18 -22.30 16.83
N LYS A 159 5.93 -23.60 17.06
CA LYS A 159 5.46 -24.12 18.37
C LYS A 159 6.50 -23.87 19.47
N ALA A 160 7.78 -24.14 19.24
CA ALA A 160 8.83 -23.92 20.22
C ALA A 160 8.92 -22.45 20.63
N ILE A 161 8.80 -21.52 19.66
CA ILE A 161 8.79 -20.08 19.94
C ILE A 161 7.58 -19.70 20.79
N LEU A 162 6.36 -20.15 20.44
CA LEU A 162 5.16 -19.86 21.21
C LEU A 162 5.23 -20.39 22.64
N GLU A 163 5.82 -21.57 22.82
CA GLU A 163 6.07 -22.12 24.15
C GLU A 163 7.05 -21.26 24.97
N GLN A 164 8.15 -20.79 24.36
CA GLN A 164 9.13 -19.90 25.02
C GLN A 164 8.51 -18.56 25.39
N LEU A 165 7.69 -18.00 24.50
CA LEU A 165 6.99 -16.74 24.74
C LEU A 165 5.78 -16.89 25.66
N LYS A 166 5.44 -18.12 26.08
CA LYS A 166 4.23 -18.43 26.87
C LYS A 166 2.95 -17.83 26.25
N ALA A 167 2.90 -17.81 24.94
CA ALA A 167 1.71 -17.38 24.20
C ALA A 167 0.62 -18.45 24.35
N HIS A 168 -0.59 -18.01 24.65
CA HIS A 168 -1.73 -18.93 24.76
C HIS A 168 -2.35 -19.10 23.38
N LEU A 169 -2.34 -20.32 22.88
CA LEU A 169 -3.01 -20.68 21.64
C LEU A 169 -4.48 -21.01 21.90
N LEU A 170 -5.37 -20.34 21.20
CA LEU A 170 -6.76 -20.77 21.11
C LEU A 170 -6.85 -22.12 20.37
N GLU A 171 -7.90 -22.91 20.63
CA GLU A 171 -8.04 -24.23 19.98
C GLU A 171 -8.07 -24.13 18.45
N ASP A 172 -8.66 -23.05 17.92
CA ASP A 172 -8.72 -22.78 16.48
C ASP A 172 -7.33 -22.44 15.92
N GLU A 173 -6.47 -21.80 16.70
CA GLU A 173 -5.10 -21.42 16.28
C GLU A 173 -4.16 -22.61 16.23
N LYS A 174 -4.37 -23.65 17.06
CA LYS A 174 -3.59 -24.89 17.00
C LYS A 174 -3.75 -25.63 15.67
N ALA A 175 -4.95 -25.57 15.08
CA ALA A 175 -5.23 -26.17 13.77
C ALA A 175 -4.62 -25.34 12.61
N VAL A 176 -4.48 -24.03 12.79
CA VAL A 176 -4.02 -23.08 11.78
C VAL A 176 -2.48 -23.07 11.65
N LEU A 177 -1.76 -23.55 12.66
CA LEU A 177 -0.29 -23.68 12.60
C LEU A 177 0.17 -24.78 11.62
N THR A 178 -0.73 -25.66 11.16
CA THR A 178 -0.39 -26.69 10.17
C THR A 178 -0.42 -26.07 8.77
N ALA A 179 0.76 -25.85 8.19
CA ALA A 179 0.87 -25.37 6.81
C ALA A 179 0.23 -26.37 5.82
N THR A 180 -0.42 -25.85 4.78
CA THR A 180 -0.91 -26.68 3.66
C THR A 180 0.27 -27.37 3.00
N ARG A 181 0.33 -28.70 3.06
CA ARG A 181 1.48 -29.48 2.56
C ARG A 181 1.36 -29.69 1.07
N THR A 182 2.50 -29.64 0.39
CA THR A 182 2.65 -29.94 -1.04
C THR A 182 3.98 -30.65 -1.29
N ASP A 183 4.26 -31.05 -2.51
CA ASP A 183 5.57 -31.58 -2.86
C ASP A 183 6.66 -30.49 -2.86
N SER A 184 7.93 -30.91 -2.70
CA SER A 184 9.05 -29.98 -2.55
C SER A 184 9.28 -29.09 -3.76
N LYS A 185 8.98 -29.56 -4.99
CA LYS A 185 9.16 -28.76 -6.20
C LYS A 185 8.09 -27.69 -6.32
N THR A 186 6.82 -28.03 -6.07
CA THR A 186 5.72 -27.05 -6.00
C THR A 186 6.02 -25.97 -4.98
N TYR A 187 6.51 -26.37 -3.80
CA TYR A 187 6.86 -25.44 -2.73
C TYR A 187 8.02 -24.51 -3.12
N ASP A 188 9.10 -25.04 -3.71
CA ASP A 188 10.22 -24.23 -4.20
C ASP A 188 9.75 -23.18 -5.24
N LEU A 189 8.91 -23.56 -6.20
CA LEU A 189 8.34 -22.65 -7.20
C LEU A 189 7.46 -21.56 -6.55
N TYR A 190 6.63 -21.94 -5.59
CA TYR A 190 5.78 -21.03 -4.84
C TYR A 190 6.59 -19.99 -4.06
N LEU A 191 7.63 -20.41 -3.32
CA LEU A 191 8.49 -19.49 -2.56
C LEU A 191 9.22 -18.50 -3.47
N LEU A 192 9.75 -19.00 -4.59
CA LEU A 192 10.41 -18.14 -5.58
C LEU A 192 9.44 -17.15 -6.21
N ALA A 193 8.23 -17.58 -6.53
CA ALA A 193 7.19 -16.71 -7.08
C ALA A 193 6.80 -15.61 -6.08
N ARG A 194 6.63 -15.93 -4.79
CA ARG A 194 6.36 -14.94 -3.75
C ARG A 194 7.46 -13.90 -3.65
N GLN A 195 8.72 -14.32 -3.65
CA GLN A 195 9.85 -13.38 -3.67
C GLN A 195 9.75 -12.43 -4.87
N ARG A 196 9.43 -12.95 -6.06
CA ARG A 196 9.25 -12.14 -7.27
C ARG A 196 8.08 -11.15 -7.17
N ILE A 197 6.98 -11.53 -6.55
CA ILE A 197 5.85 -10.61 -6.32
C ILE A 197 6.28 -9.46 -5.39
N TYR A 198 7.09 -9.71 -4.37
CA TYR A 198 7.58 -8.66 -3.46
C TYR A 198 8.58 -7.68 -4.10
N ASP A 199 9.25 -8.05 -5.18
CA ASP A 199 10.11 -7.13 -5.94
C ASP A 199 9.32 -5.95 -6.54
N ARG A 200 7.99 -6.09 -6.68
CA ARG A 200 7.06 -5.05 -7.12
C ARG A 200 7.52 -4.33 -8.41
N ASN A 201 7.90 -5.11 -9.41
CA ASN A 201 8.14 -4.61 -10.76
C ASN A 201 7.58 -5.58 -11.79
N ARG A 202 7.32 -5.08 -12.99
CA ARG A 202 6.66 -5.82 -14.07
C ARG A 202 7.32 -7.17 -14.38
N LEU A 203 8.62 -7.17 -14.64
CA LEU A 203 9.34 -8.39 -15.05
C LEU A 203 9.31 -9.46 -13.96
N SER A 204 9.44 -9.05 -12.70
CA SER A 204 9.38 -9.96 -11.55
C SER A 204 7.98 -10.55 -11.38
N ILE A 205 6.91 -9.75 -11.55
CA ILE A 205 5.54 -10.26 -11.42
C ILE A 205 5.18 -11.18 -12.59
N GLU A 206 5.58 -10.87 -13.82
CA GLU A 206 5.40 -11.75 -14.97
C GLU A 206 6.14 -13.09 -14.76
N ALA A 207 7.37 -13.07 -14.25
CA ALA A 207 8.10 -14.30 -13.90
C ALA A 207 7.42 -15.08 -12.76
N ALA A 208 6.84 -14.41 -11.77
CA ALA A 208 6.07 -15.08 -10.71
C ALA A 208 4.85 -15.81 -11.26
N VAL A 209 4.16 -15.21 -12.24
CA VAL A 209 3.03 -15.83 -12.93
C VAL A 209 3.43 -17.16 -13.57
N GLU A 210 4.57 -17.20 -14.30
CA GLU A 210 5.06 -18.44 -14.94
C GLU A 210 5.42 -19.52 -13.90
N LEU A 211 6.07 -19.15 -12.80
CA LEU A 211 6.42 -20.04 -11.70
C LEU A 211 5.18 -20.64 -11.03
N LEU A 212 4.14 -19.83 -10.81
CA LEU A 212 2.89 -20.27 -10.20
C LEU A 212 2.08 -21.16 -11.14
N ASP A 213 2.08 -20.88 -12.45
CA ASP A 213 1.46 -21.76 -13.44
C ASP A 213 2.15 -23.14 -13.46
N GLU A 214 3.50 -23.20 -13.35
CA GLU A 214 4.23 -24.47 -13.21
C GLU A 214 3.88 -25.18 -11.89
N ALA A 215 3.83 -24.45 -10.78
CA ALA A 215 3.46 -25.01 -9.48
C ALA A 215 2.06 -25.64 -9.49
N ILE A 216 1.08 -24.96 -10.07
CA ILE A 216 -0.31 -25.43 -10.21
C ILE A 216 -0.40 -26.68 -11.10
N VAL A 217 0.44 -26.78 -12.14
CA VAL A 217 0.49 -27.99 -12.99
C VAL A 217 1.00 -29.20 -12.22
N ILE A 218 1.98 -29.00 -11.32
CA ILE A 218 2.58 -30.09 -10.52
C ILE A 218 1.61 -30.52 -9.40
N ASP A 219 1.08 -29.57 -8.65
CA ASP A 219 0.11 -29.82 -7.58
C ASP A 219 -1.16 -28.96 -7.77
N PRO A 220 -2.19 -29.51 -8.45
CA PRO A 220 -3.44 -28.78 -8.69
C PRO A 220 -4.30 -28.53 -7.44
N ASP A 221 -3.95 -29.11 -6.29
CA ASP A 221 -4.69 -28.96 -5.03
C ASP A 221 -4.00 -27.99 -4.07
N TYR A 222 -2.86 -27.39 -4.46
CA TYR A 222 -2.13 -26.45 -3.63
C TYR A 222 -2.76 -25.04 -3.67
N ALA A 223 -3.72 -24.78 -2.79
CA ALA A 223 -4.49 -23.53 -2.71
C ALA A 223 -3.63 -22.25 -2.66
N PRO A 224 -2.49 -22.18 -1.92
CA PRO A 224 -1.68 -20.96 -1.87
C PRO A 224 -1.13 -20.52 -3.23
N ALA A 225 -0.80 -21.46 -4.13
CA ALA A 225 -0.34 -21.13 -5.48
C ALA A 225 -1.43 -20.41 -6.29
N TYR A 226 -2.68 -20.88 -6.20
CA TYR A 226 -3.82 -20.21 -6.85
C TYR A 226 -4.07 -18.81 -6.28
N ALA A 227 -4.00 -18.63 -4.97
CA ALA A 227 -4.18 -17.32 -4.34
C ALA A 227 -3.14 -16.31 -4.83
N GLN A 228 -1.86 -16.68 -4.80
CA GLN A 228 -0.77 -15.82 -5.29
C GLN A 228 -0.86 -15.57 -6.80
N ARG A 229 -1.30 -16.56 -7.58
CA ARG A 229 -1.50 -16.44 -9.02
C ARG A 229 -2.61 -15.41 -9.35
N GLY A 230 -3.70 -15.45 -8.59
CA GLY A 230 -4.79 -14.46 -8.70
C GLY A 230 -4.33 -13.06 -8.36
N ILE A 231 -3.64 -12.89 -7.21
CA ILE A 231 -3.10 -11.59 -6.76
C ILE A 231 -2.10 -11.04 -7.79
N ALA A 232 -1.13 -11.84 -8.25
CA ALA A 232 -0.17 -11.44 -9.26
C ALA A 232 -0.85 -10.94 -10.55
N THR A 233 -1.92 -11.64 -10.99
CA THR A 233 -2.70 -11.24 -12.16
C THR A 233 -3.37 -9.88 -11.97
N LEU A 234 -3.98 -9.64 -10.80
CA LEU A 234 -4.64 -8.37 -10.50
C LEU A 234 -3.64 -7.20 -10.42
N LEU A 235 -2.44 -7.43 -9.89
CA LEU A 235 -1.38 -6.41 -9.83
C LEU A 235 -0.90 -5.98 -11.23
N LEU A 236 -0.90 -6.85 -12.24
CA LEU A 236 -0.45 -6.53 -13.59
C LEU A 236 -1.33 -5.51 -14.35
N VAL A 237 -2.48 -5.13 -13.80
CA VAL A 237 -3.32 -4.03 -14.32
C VAL A 237 -2.71 -2.66 -14.02
N GLU A 238 -2.00 -2.52 -12.90
CA GLU A 238 -1.41 -1.25 -12.51
C GLU A 238 -0.26 -0.89 -13.46
N GLU A 239 -0.28 0.34 -14.01
CA GLU A 239 0.68 0.82 -15.01
C GLU A 239 2.14 0.64 -14.55
N GLN A 240 2.39 0.80 -13.24
CA GLN A 240 3.71 0.61 -12.64
C GLN A 240 4.19 -0.86 -12.59
N TYR A 241 3.27 -1.84 -12.67
CA TYR A 241 3.57 -3.27 -12.55
C TYR A 241 3.25 -4.06 -13.80
N GLY A 242 2.50 -3.51 -14.74
CA GLY A 242 2.11 -4.20 -15.96
C GLY A 242 1.26 -3.36 -16.89
N ASN A 243 0.66 -4.01 -17.86
CA ASN A 243 -0.29 -3.41 -18.80
C ASN A 243 -1.36 -4.43 -19.22
N LEU A 244 -1.67 -5.38 -18.34
CA LEU A 244 -2.73 -6.35 -18.62
C LEU A 244 -4.08 -5.64 -18.70
N PRO A 245 -4.88 -5.84 -19.78
CA PRO A 245 -6.20 -5.26 -19.86
C PRO A 245 -7.06 -5.61 -18.64
N ARG A 246 -7.71 -4.63 -18.03
CA ARG A 246 -8.48 -4.79 -16.79
C ARG A 246 -9.50 -5.94 -16.87
N GLU A 247 -10.29 -6.02 -17.93
CA GLU A 247 -11.30 -7.06 -18.10
C GLU A 247 -10.67 -8.48 -18.08
N GLN A 248 -9.53 -8.64 -18.72
CA GLN A 248 -8.80 -9.91 -18.74
C GLN A 248 -8.21 -10.23 -17.35
N SER A 249 -7.60 -9.25 -16.70
CA SER A 249 -7.05 -9.40 -15.35
C SER A 249 -8.13 -9.77 -14.34
N ASP A 250 -9.24 -9.04 -14.36
CA ASP A 250 -10.36 -9.26 -13.46
C ASP A 250 -10.96 -10.67 -13.63
N SER A 251 -11.15 -11.11 -14.87
CA SER A 251 -11.68 -12.45 -15.16
C SER A 251 -10.74 -13.55 -14.69
N LEU A 252 -9.46 -13.48 -15.06
CA LEU A 252 -8.46 -14.48 -14.70
C LEU A 252 -8.12 -14.44 -13.21
N GLY A 253 -7.90 -13.24 -12.65
CA GLY A 253 -7.57 -13.07 -11.23
C GLY A 253 -8.65 -13.68 -10.35
N LYS A 254 -9.93 -13.32 -10.62
CA LYS A 254 -11.05 -13.89 -9.86
C LYS A 254 -11.16 -15.41 -9.98
N GLN A 255 -10.98 -15.97 -11.17
CA GLN A 255 -11.03 -17.41 -11.39
C GLN A 255 -10.01 -18.16 -10.51
N TYR A 256 -8.78 -17.65 -10.42
CA TYR A 256 -7.74 -18.26 -9.58
C TYR A 256 -8.06 -18.11 -8.09
N LEU A 257 -8.58 -16.96 -7.66
CA LEU A 257 -8.94 -16.73 -6.26
C LEU A 257 -10.13 -17.58 -5.82
N ASP A 258 -11.16 -17.70 -6.67
CA ASP A 258 -12.29 -18.59 -6.41
C ASP A 258 -11.81 -20.04 -6.26
N LYS A 259 -10.90 -20.50 -7.14
CA LYS A 259 -10.32 -21.85 -7.05
C LYS A 259 -9.51 -22.03 -5.76
N ALA A 260 -8.77 -21.00 -5.32
CA ALA A 260 -8.04 -21.05 -4.05
C ALA A 260 -9.00 -21.24 -2.88
N LEU A 261 -10.13 -20.51 -2.85
CA LEU A 261 -11.14 -20.60 -1.80
C LEU A 261 -11.97 -21.89 -1.86
N ASP A 262 -12.15 -22.47 -3.04
CA ASP A 262 -12.77 -23.80 -3.19
C ASP A 262 -11.88 -24.89 -2.57
N LEU A 263 -10.55 -24.76 -2.69
CA LEU A 263 -9.58 -25.68 -2.11
C LEU A 263 -9.37 -25.45 -0.60
N ASP A 264 -9.25 -24.17 -0.18
CA ASP A 264 -9.08 -23.78 1.20
C ASP A 264 -9.90 -22.51 1.52
N PRO A 265 -11.13 -22.65 2.05
CA PRO A 265 -11.96 -21.50 2.46
C PRO A 265 -11.37 -20.66 3.60
N GLY A 266 -10.37 -21.18 4.32
CA GLY A 266 -9.67 -20.52 5.43
C GLY A 266 -8.40 -19.77 5.00
N LEU A 267 -8.09 -19.70 3.72
CA LEU A 267 -6.87 -19.06 3.23
C LEU A 267 -7.02 -17.53 3.22
N ALA A 268 -6.35 -16.86 4.16
CA ALA A 268 -6.42 -15.40 4.33
C ALA A 268 -5.99 -14.64 3.08
N GLU A 269 -4.92 -15.09 2.41
CA GLU A 269 -4.38 -14.49 1.19
C GLU A 269 -5.38 -14.53 0.03
N ALA A 270 -6.19 -15.59 -0.07
CA ALA A 270 -7.24 -15.67 -1.09
C ALA A 270 -8.35 -14.65 -0.81
N TRP A 271 -8.79 -14.50 0.46
CA TRP A 271 -9.74 -13.46 0.83
C TRP A 271 -9.20 -12.05 0.61
N ALA A 272 -7.91 -11.82 0.89
CA ALA A 272 -7.25 -10.55 0.58
C ALA A 272 -7.23 -10.26 -0.93
N GLY A 273 -6.95 -11.29 -1.75
CA GLY A 273 -7.05 -11.20 -3.21
C GLY A 273 -8.46 -10.86 -3.71
N ILE A 274 -9.51 -11.46 -3.13
CA ILE A 274 -10.92 -11.10 -3.43
C ILE A 274 -11.18 -9.63 -3.06
N GLY A 275 -10.66 -9.17 -1.93
CA GLY A 275 -10.74 -7.76 -1.55
C GLY A 275 -10.06 -6.83 -2.54
N LEU A 276 -8.85 -7.17 -3.00
CA LEU A 276 -8.14 -6.43 -4.05
C LEU A 276 -8.95 -6.39 -5.36
N TYR A 277 -9.54 -7.52 -5.76
CA TYR A 277 -10.42 -7.60 -6.93
C TYR A 277 -11.59 -6.63 -6.86
N HIS A 278 -12.30 -6.57 -5.71
CA HIS A 278 -13.42 -5.66 -5.52
C HIS A 278 -12.98 -4.20 -5.32
N SER A 279 -11.81 -3.94 -4.73
CA SER A 279 -11.31 -2.57 -4.48
C SER A 279 -11.13 -1.76 -5.75
N SER A 280 -10.80 -2.40 -6.86
CA SER A 280 -10.60 -1.75 -8.15
C SER A 280 -11.89 -1.49 -8.94
N ARG A 281 -13.07 -1.85 -8.41
CA ARG A 281 -14.35 -1.81 -9.10
C ARG A 281 -15.27 -0.76 -8.52
N PRO A 282 -15.85 0.12 -9.35
CA PRO A 282 -16.85 1.07 -8.91
C PRO A 282 -18.02 0.37 -8.22
N ARG A 283 -18.51 0.92 -7.11
CA ARG A 283 -19.67 0.42 -6.35
C ARG A 283 -19.47 -0.92 -5.62
N GLU A 284 -18.30 -1.55 -5.71
CA GLU A 284 -18.00 -2.82 -5.04
C GLU A 284 -17.13 -2.64 -3.77
N HIS A 285 -16.94 -1.40 -3.30
CA HIS A 285 -16.06 -1.12 -2.16
C HIS A 285 -16.52 -1.75 -0.84
N LEU A 286 -17.84 -1.98 -0.67
CA LEU A 286 -18.34 -2.69 0.52
C LEU A 286 -17.99 -4.17 0.48
N GLN A 287 -18.03 -4.81 -0.68
CA GLN A 287 -17.59 -6.19 -0.87
C GLN A 287 -16.06 -6.31 -0.65
N ALA A 288 -15.30 -5.30 -1.10
CA ALA A 288 -13.87 -5.23 -0.82
C ALA A 288 -13.61 -5.21 0.70
N ILE A 289 -14.30 -4.34 1.43
CA ILE A 289 -14.18 -4.21 2.89
C ILE A 289 -14.50 -5.55 3.56
N GLU A 290 -15.62 -6.19 3.24
CA GLU A 290 -16.04 -7.47 3.81
C GLU A 290 -14.98 -8.57 3.62
N ALA A 291 -14.45 -8.69 2.39
CA ALA A 291 -13.43 -9.69 2.08
C ALA A 291 -12.11 -9.42 2.81
N LEU A 292 -11.68 -8.15 2.91
CA LEU A 292 -10.44 -7.76 3.59
C LEU A 292 -10.55 -7.89 5.11
N GLU A 293 -11.68 -7.51 5.70
CA GLU A 293 -11.95 -7.75 7.12
C GLU A 293 -11.93 -9.25 7.44
N LYS A 294 -12.46 -10.09 6.54
CA LYS A 294 -12.40 -11.55 6.69
C LYS A 294 -10.97 -12.07 6.60
N ALA A 295 -10.17 -11.57 5.67
CA ALA A 295 -8.75 -11.90 5.57
C ALA A 295 -8.00 -11.57 6.87
N LEU A 296 -8.22 -10.37 7.41
CA LEU A 296 -7.60 -9.90 8.65
C LEU A 296 -8.13 -10.60 9.91
N ALA A 297 -9.36 -11.08 9.88
CA ALA A 297 -9.89 -11.94 10.98
C ALA A 297 -9.19 -13.30 11.03
N ILE A 298 -8.74 -13.84 9.87
CA ILE A 298 -7.97 -15.09 9.77
C ILE A 298 -6.49 -14.82 10.07
N ASN A 299 -5.90 -13.80 9.46
CA ASN A 299 -4.51 -13.40 9.67
C ASN A 299 -4.41 -11.88 9.92
N PRO A 300 -4.38 -11.44 11.21
CA PRO A 300 -4.32 -10.02 11.57
C PRO A 300 -3.03 -9.31 11.10
N ASN A 301 -1.98 -10.06 10.81
CA ASN A 301 -0.68 -9.52 10.39
C ASN A 301 -0.50 -9.52 8.86
N LEU A 302 -1.57 -9.72 8.08
CA LEU A 302 -1.51 -9.65 6.62
C LEU A 302 -1.51 -8.18 6.15
N ILE A 303 -0.31 -7.57 6.14
CA ILE A 303 -0.09 -6.14 5.91
C ILE A 303 -0.67 -5.66 4.56
N ASP A 304 -0.55 -6.45 3.48
CA ASP A 304 -1.15 -6.11 2.19
C ASP A 304 -2.69 -6.00 2.29
N ALA A 305 -3.36 -6.85 3.09
CA ALA A 305 -4.81 -6.74 3.31
C ALA A 305 -5.18 -5.46 4.06
N SER A 306 -4.41 -5.06 5.08
CA SER A 306 -4.59 -3.78 5.77
C SER A 306 -4.42 -2.59 4.81
N ASN A 307 -3.42 -2.65 3.94
CA ASN A 307 -3.18 -1.63 2.93
C ASN A 307 -4.34 -1.52 1.92
N TRP A 308 -4.88 -2.63 1.45
CA TRP A 308 -6.04 -2.61 0.54
C TRP A 308 -7.33 -2.20 1.26
N LEU A 309 -7.49 -2.54 2.55
CA LEU A 309 -8.64 -2.16 3.35
C LEU A 309 -8.74 -0.63 3.55
N GLN A 310 -7.62 0.03 3.86
CA GLN A 310 -7.63 1.49 3.98
C GLN A 310 -7.99 2.17 2.65
N ILE A 311 -7.53 1.62 1.49
CA ILE A 311 -7.92 2.10 0.17
C ILE A 311 -9.42 1.89 -0.08
N ALA A 312 -9.96 0.72 0.28
CA ALA A 312 -11.39 0.43 0.16
C ALA A 312 -12.24 1.37 1.04
N TYR A 313 -11.78 1.69 2.26
CA TYR A 313 -12.45 2.68 3.12
C TYR A 313 -12.40 4.10 2.55
N GLN A 314 -11.30 4.48 1.89
CA GLN A 314 -11.19 5.77 1.22
C GLN A 314 -12.26 5.91 0.13
N TYR A 315 -12.38 4.92 -0.76
CA TYR A 315 -13.41 4.93 -1.80
C TYR A 315 -14.84 4.78 -1.28
N ALA A 316 -15.02 4.13 -0.14
CA ALA A 316 -16.33 4.04 0.54
C ALA A 316 -16.69 5.29 1.36
N GLY A 317 -15.83 6.31 1.40
CA GLY A 317 -16.04 7.55 2.17
C GLY A 317 -15.93 7.36 3.70
N LYS A 318 -15.35 6.25 4.16
CA LYS A 318 -15.18 5.93 5.59
C LYS A 318 -13.87 6.50 6.17
N HIS A 319 -13.64 7.79 5.96
CA HIS A 319 -12.36 8.45 6.27
C HIS A 319 -11.90 8.30 7.73
N ALA A 320 -12.81 8.29 8.69
CA ALA A 320 -12.47 8.12 10.11
C ALA A 320 -11.80 6.77 10.45
N ALA A 321 -12.00 5.74 9.60
CA ALA A 321 -11.42 4.43 9.81
C ALA A 321 -10.01 4.26 9.18
N ILE A 322 -9.57 5.20 8.34
CA ILE A 322 -8.33 5.08 7.57
C ILE A 322 -7.09 5.18 8.47
N LEU A 323 -7.01 6.27 9.24
CA LEU A 323 -5.81 6.55 10.04
C LEU A 323 -5.50 5.46 11.07
N PRO A 324 -6.47 4.92 11.85
CA PRO A 324 -6.19 3.82 12.77
C PRO A 324 -5.61 2.57 12.09
N ILE A 325 -6.07 2.22 10.88
CA ILE A 325 -5.53 1.08 10.13
C ILE A 325 -4.10 1.35 9.66
N ILE A 326 -3.83 2.57 9.18
CA ILE A 326 -2.48 2.96 8.76
C ILE A 326 -1.52 2.94 9.94
N GLU A 327 -1.92 3.46 11.09
CA GLU A 327 -1.10 3.49 12.30
C GLU A 327 -0.80 2.06 12.80
N ASP A 328 -1.81 1.17 12.89
CA ASP A 328 -1.61 -0.25 13.24
C ASP A 328 -0.69 -0.97 12.23
N MET A 329 -0.90 -0.73 10.93
CA MET A 329 -0.05 -1.29 9.87
C MET A 329 1.41 -0.87 10.01
N LEU A 330 1.69 0.42 10.29
CA LEU A 330 3.04 0.94 10.48
C LEU A 330 3.64 0.59 11.85
N GLU A 331 2.84 0.22 12.81
CA GLU A 331 3.31 -0.36 14.06
C GLU A 331 3.79 -1.80 13.86
N ARG A 332 3.10 -2.58 12.99
CA ARG A 332 3.47 -3.96 12.64
C ARG A 332 4.58 -4.03 11.60
N ASP A 333 4.59 -3.14 10.62
CA ASP A 333 5.61 -3.11 9.56
C ASP A 333 6.09 -1.66 9.31
N PRO A 334 6.96 -1.12 10.19
CA PRO A 334 7.36 0.29 10.17
C PRO A 334 8.09 0.74 8.90
N LEU A 335 8.61 -0.18 8.08
CA LEU A 335 9.28 0.12 6.82
C LEU A 335 8.43 -0.26 5.59
N TYR A 336 7.14 -0.60 5.77
CA TYR A 336 6.24 -0.92 4.68
C TYR A 336 5.95 0.32 3.83
N ARG A 337 6.57 0.38 2.65
CA ARG A 337 6.58 1.57 1.77
C ARG A 337 5.20 2.10 1.38
N PRO A 338 4.23 1.25 0.95
CA PRO A 338 2.88 1.75 0.65
C PRO A 338 2.23 2.41 1.87
N GLY A 339 2.35 1.79 3.05
CA GLY A 339 1.82 2.32 4.31
C GLY A 339 2.44 3.67 4.69
N ILE A 340 3.76 3.82 4.54
CA ILE A 340 4.45 5.11 4.76
C ILE A 340 3.88 6.19 3.83
N SER A 341 3.73 5.89 2.53
CA SER A 341 3.21 6.86 1.56
C SER A 341 1.76 7.25 1.86
N ASN A 342 0.92 6.29 2.25
CA ASN A 342 -0.46 6.52 2.62
C ASN A 342 -0.58 7.31 3.93
N ALA A 343 0.25 7.01 4.93
CA ALA A 343 0.31 7.78 6.18
C ALA A 343 0.69 9.25 5.94
N VAL A 344 1.71 9.47 5.11
CA VAL A 344 2.12 10.85 4.74
C VAL A 344 0.99 11.59 4.06
N MET A 345 0.27 10.95 3.17
CA MET A 345 -0.88 11.55 2.47
C MET A 345 -2.00 11.88 3.46
N GLU A 346 -2.37 10.95 4.34
CA GLU A 346 -3.45 11.12 5.31
C GLU A 346 -3.10 12.18 6.36
N TYR A 347 -1.89 12.14 6.94
CA TYR A 347 -1.43 13.19 7.86
C TYR A 347 -1.43 14.58 7.23
N ASN A 348 -1.06 14.69 5.93
CA ASN A 348 -1.12 15.96 5.21
C ASN A 348 -2.55 16.45 5.02
N TRP A 349 -3.48 15.58 4.68
CA TRP A 349 -4.90 15.90 4.54
C TRP A 349 -5.50 16.41 5.86
N LEU A 350 -5.05 15.85 6.98
CA LEU A 350 -5.47 16.24 8.33
C LEU A 350 -4.71 17.46 8.88
N GLY A 351 -3.80 18.07 8.10
CA GLY A 351 -2.99 19.20 8.54
C GLY A 351 -1.91 18.82 9.58
N GLN A 352 -1.54 17.54 9.66
CA GLN A 352 -0.56 16.99 10.62
C GLN A 352 0.83 16.76 9.97
N GLN A 353 1.33 17.75 9.22
CA GLN A 353 2.60 17.67 8.47
C GLN A 353 3.79 17.31 9.34
N GLU A 354 3.79 17.72 10.60
CA GLU A 354 4.85 17.38 11.56
C GLU A 354 4.93 15.87 11.84
N LYS A 355 3.77 15.18 11.91
CA LYS A 355 3.75 13.71 12.03
C LYS A 355 4.29 13.03 10.77
N SER A 356 3.95 13.55 9.59
CA SER A 356 4.52 13.07 8.33
C SER A 356 6.04 13.18 8.33
N LEU A 357 6.57 14.35 8.72
CA LEU A 357 8.01 14.58 8.77
C LEU A 357 8.69 13.64 9.78
N ALA A 358 8.13 13.51 10.98
CA ALA A 358 8.65 12.61 12.02
C ALA A 358 8.68 11.14 11.54
N LEU A 359 7.64 10.67 10.85
CA LEU A 359 7.59 9.33 10.26
C LEU A 359 8.70 9.16 9.21
N LEU A 360 8.83 10.09 8.28
CA LEU A 360 9.81 10.01 7.19
C LEU A 360 11.26 10.07 7.71
N GLU A 361 11.55 10.92 8.70
CA GLU A 361 12.87 10.99 9.32
C GLU A 361 13.20 9.71 10.13
N ARG A 362 12.21 9.08 10.76
CA ARG A 362 12.37 7.78 11.44
C ARG A 362 12.79 6.67 10.48
N VAL A 363 12.22 6.64 9.28
CA VAL A 363 12.50 5.57 8.30
C VAL A 363 13.70 5.88 7.39
N ARG A 364 14.12 7.13 7.31
CA ARG A 364 15.23 7.58 6.45
C ARG A 364 16.55 6.83 6.63
N PRO A 365 17.00 6.47 7.85
CA PRO A 365 18.24 5.72 8.04
C PRO A 365 18.24 4.35 7.36
N PHE A 366 17.07 3.76 7.14
CA PHE A 366 16.92 2.43 6.54
C PHE A 366 16.84 2.46 5.01
N MET A 367 16.42 3.60 4.44
CA MET A 367 16.28 3.77 2.98
C MET A 367 16.66 5.20 2.51
N PRO A 368 17.90 5.68 2.82
CA PRO A 368 18.26 7.09 2.71
C PRO A 368 18.14 7.68 1.31
N ASN A 369 18.30 6.86 0.29
CA ASN A 369 18.28 7.27 -1.11
C ASN A 369 17.10 6.68 -1.88
N HIS A 370 16.08 6.15 -1.18
CA HIS A 370 14.93 5.56 -1.89
C HIS A 370 14.08 6.66 -2.55
N PRO A 371 13.84 6.60 -3.87
CA PRO A 371 13.22 7.72 -4.59
C PRO A 371 11.83 8.10 -4.05
N ALA A 372 10.99 7.14 -3.66
CA ALA A 372 9.68 7.45 -3.06
C ALA A 372 9.79 8.15 -1.69
N LEU A 373 10.79 7.81 -0.87
CA LEU A 373 11.05 8.51 0.39
C LEU A 373 11.48 9.96 0.14
N LEU A 374 12.43 10.15 -0.78
CA LEU A 374 12.90 11.48 -1.18
C LEU A 374 11.75 12.34 -1.68
N LEU A 375 10.88 11.77 -2.51
CA LEU A 375 9.69 12.45 -3.02
C LEU A 375 8.72 12.84 -1.91
N ASN A 376 8.44 11.94 -0.96
CA ASN A 376 7.56 12.22 0.16
C ASN A 376 8.15 13.30 1.09
N LEU A 377 9.46 13.28 1.36
CA LEU A 377 10.15 14.35 2.08
C LEU A 377 10.02 15.69 1.33
N ALA A 378 10.21 15.68 0.01
CA ALA A 378 10.03 16.88 -0.81
C ALA A 378 8.62 17.46 -0.70
N LYS A 379 7.59 16.60 -0.81
CA LYS A 379 6.18 16.99 -0.65
C LYS A 379 5.91 17.67 0.68
N ILE A 380 6.43 17.11 1.78
CA ILE A 380 6.25 17.69 3.12
C ILE A 380 6.96 19.04 3.23
N HIS A 381 8.21 19.14 2.79
CA HIS A 381 8.91 20.42 2.79
C HIS A 381 8.19 21.47 1.94
N PHE A 382 7.63 21.10 0.79
CA PHE A 382 6.81 22.04 0.00
C PHE A 382 5.55 22.48 0.75
N SER A 383 4.84 21.57 1.42
CA SER A 383 3.64 21.89 2.20
C SER A 383 3.94 22.78 3.42
N LEU A 384 5.14 22.69 3.99
CA LEU A 384 5.63 23.55 5.07
C LEU A 384 6.22 24.88 4.56
N GLY A 385 6.25 25.12 3.23
CA GLY A 385 6.87 26.31 2.66
C GLY A 385 8.41 26.27 2.63
N GLU A 386 9.01 25.14 2.95
CA GLU A 386 10.47 24.94 2.98
C GLU A 386 11.01 24.49 1.61
N HIS A 387 10.74 25.30 0.57
CA HIS A 387 11.02 24.96 -0.82
C HIS A 387 12.50 24.66 -1.09
N ASP A 388 13.40 25.36 -0.42
CA ASP A 388 14.85 25.17 -0.55
C ASP A 388 15.31 23.78 -0.09
N LYS A 389 14.58 23.16 0.86
CA LYS A 389 14.84 21.79 1.31
C LYS A 389 14.16 20.76 0.41
N GLY A 390 12.95 21.07 -0.06
CA GLY A 390 12.15 20.14 -0.87
C GLY A 390 12.68 19.97 -2.29
N LEU A 391 13.10 21.05 -2.95
CA LEU A 391 13.48 21.02 -4.37
C LEU A 391 14.65 20.05 -4.66
N PRO A 392 15.78 20.07 -3.92
CA PRO A 392 16.87 19.12 -4.15
C PRO A 392 16.48 17.65 -3.98
N LEU A 393 15.55 17.37 -3.07
CA LEU A 393 15.03 16.02 -2.84
C LEU A 393 14.17 15.53 -4.00
N ALA A 394 13.30 16.41 -4.55
CA ALA A 394 12.51 16.10 -5.73
C ALA A 394 13.38 15.90 -6.97
N GLU A 395 14.42 16.73 -7.17
CA GLU A 395 15.38 16.59 -8.26
C GLU A 395 16.15 15.26 -8.18
N GLU A 396 16.59 14.87 -6.98
CA GLU A 396 17.24 13.58 -6.78
C GLU A 396 16.30 12.40 -7.06
N ALA A 397 15.06 12.49 -6.60
CA ALA A 397 14.05 11.47 -6.86
C ALA A 397 13.78 11.28 -8.35
N VAL A 398 13.61 12.37 -9.11
CA VAL A 398 13.43 12.34 -10.58
C VAL A 398 14.67 11.81 -11.28
N ARG A 399 15.89 12.16 -10.82
CA ARG A 399 17.14 11.64 -11.40
C ARG A 399 17.20 10.11 -11.37
N GLN A 400 16.66 9.50 -10.31
CA GLN A 400 16.61 8.04 -10.16
C GLN A 400 15.46 7.40 -10.95
N ARG A 401 14.37 8.16 -11.20
CA ARG A 401 13.18 7.73 -11.96
C ARG A 401 12.76 8.78 -12.98
N PRO A 402 13.54 8.99 -14.04
CA PRO A 402 13.30 10.08 -14.98
C PRO A 402 12.01 9.91 -15.81
N ASP A 403 11.58 8.68 -16.04
CA ASP A 403 10.39 8.37 -16.84
C ASP A 403 9.08 8.33 -16.01
N ASP A 404 9.18 8.46 -14.69
CA ASP A 404 8.01 8.42 -13.81
C ASP A 404 7.28 9.77 -13.81
N GLY A 405 6.06 9.79 -14.37
CA GLY A 405 5.24 10.99 -14.49
C GLY A 405 4.86 11.62 -13.15
N ILE A 406 4.66 10.81 -12.11
CA ILE A 406 4.32 11.30 -10.76
C ILE A 406 5.50 12.08 -10.18
N PHE A 407 6.72 11.53 -10.29
CA PHE A 407 7.93 12.19 -9.80
C PHE A 407 8.19 13.52 -10.50
N ARG A 408 8.06 13.54 -11.84
CA ARG A 408 8.19 14.78 -12.63
C ARG A 408 7.11 15.80 -12.26
N THR A 409 5.88 15.36 -12.01
CA THR A 409 4.78 16.25 -11.57
C THR A 409 5.12 16.97 -10.27
N PHE A 410 5.58 16.23 -9.25
CA PHE A 410 5.93 16.86 -7.96
C PHE A 410 7.18 17.73 -8.03
N LEU A 411 8.16 17.39 -8.88
CA LEU A 411 9.26 18.32 -9.21
C LEU A 411 8.71 19.61 -9.84
N GLY A 412 7.75 19.50 -10.75
CA GLY A 412 7.08 20.65 -11.35
C GLY A 412 6.42 21.56 -10.33
N PHE A 413 5.76 21.02 -9.32
CA PHE A 413 5.21 21.83 -8.21
C PHE A 413 6.29 22.53 -7.40
N GLY A 414 7.45 21.88 -7.16
CA GLY A 414 8.61 22.49 -6.53
C GLY A 414 9.19 23.63 -7.36
N LEU A 415 9.34 23.44 -8.67
CA LEU A 415 9.81 24.47 -9.60
C LEU A 415 8.82 25.64 -9.69
N TRP A 416 7.51 25.35 -9.69
CA TRP A 416 6.48 26.38 -9.64
C TRP A 416 6.61 27.25 -8.38
N SER A 417 6.70 26.61 -7.20
CA SER A 417 6.76 27.31 -5.91
C SER A 417 8.04 28.14 -5.73
N THR A 418 9.09 27.83 -6.49
CA THR A 418 10.37 28.56 -6.52
C THR A 418 10.50 29.49 -7.73
N HIS A 419 9.42 29.70 -8.49
CA HIS A 419 9.37 30.56 -9.69
C HIS A 419 10.34 30.19 -10.81
N GLN A 420 10.70 28.90 -10.94
CA GLN A 420 11.60 28.39 -11.97
C GLN A 420 10.82 27.84 -13.18
N TYR A 421 9.93 28.67 -13.75
CA TYR A 421 8.93 28.27 -14.73
C TYR A 421 9.52 27.70 -16.03
N GLU A 422 10.67 28.23 -16.51
CA GLU A 422 11.33 27.75 -17.72
C GLU A 422 11.77 26.28 -17.59
N ARG A 423 12.22 25.86 -16.42
CA ARG A 423 12.62 24.47 -16.17
C ARG A 423 11.45 23.48 -16.20
N MET A 424 10.21 23.95 -15.98
CA MET A 424 9.03 23.10 -16.06
C MET A 424 8.79 22.55 -17.48
N PHE A 425 9.27 23.25 -18.53
CA PHE A 425 9.18 22.75 -19.91
C PHE A 425 10.01 21.48 -20.14
N GLU A 426 11.08 21.27 -19.38
CA GLU A 426 11.96 20.11 -19.48
C GLU A 426 11.29 18.82 -18.95
N LEU A 427 10.23 18.96 -18.14
CA LEU A 427 9.56 17.82 -17.51
C LEU A 427 8.64 17.06 -18.46
N ASP A 428 8.32 17.63 -19.61
CA ASP A 428 7.42 17.05 -20.63
C ASP A 428 6.06 16.57 -20.08
N ILE A 429 5.44 17.42 -19.27
CA ILE A 429 4.10 17.21 -18.71
C ILE A 429 3.20 18.35 -19.18
N PRO A 430 2.15 18.08 -19.98
CA PRO A 430 1.35 19.10 -20.63
C PRO A 430 0.77 20.15 -19.68
N PHE A 431 0.13 19.74 -18.59
CA PHE A 431 -0.49 20.69 -17.66
C PHE A 431 0.56 21.58 -16.95
N LEU A 432 1.76 21.09 -16.66
CA LEU A 432 2.83 21.91 -16.11
C LEU A 432 3.31 22.95 -17.11
N LYS A 433 3.36 22.62 -18.41
CA LYS A 433 3.67 23.57 -19.49
C LYS A 433 2.60 24.66 -19.57
N ILE A 434 1.31 24.32 -19.44
CA ILE A 434 0.21 25.28 -19.42
C ILE A 434 0.40 26.30 -18.27
N TYR A 435 0.60 25.83 -17.07
CA TYR A 435 0.81 26.72 -15.93
C TYR A 435 2.10 27.54 -16.05
N ALA A 436 3.19 26.96 -16.56
CA ALA A 436 4.44 27.69 -16.79
C ALA A 436 4.26 28.83 -17.81
N LEU A 437 3.55 28.58 -18.93
CA LEU A 437 3.21 29.59 -19.93
C LEU A 437 2.42 30.75 -19.33
N ASP A 438 1.39 30.44 -18.54
CA ASP A 438 0.54 31.45 -17.90
C ASP A 438 1.36 32.31 -16.92
N ALA A 439 2.19 31.68 -16.08
CA ALA A 439 3.06 32.39 -15.14
C ALA A 439 4.10 33.29 -15.82
N LEU A 440 4.54 32.94 -17.03
CA LEU A 440 5.42 33.75 -17.87
C LEU A 440 4.69 34.85 -18.66
N GLY A 441 3.36 35.01 -18.46
CA GLY A 441 2.53 35.99 -19.16
C GLY A 441 2.16 35.60 -20.59
N ARG A 442 2.41 34.34 -21.01
CA ARG A 442 2.08 33.78 -22.32
C ARG A 442 0.69 33.12 -22.29
N THR A 443 -0.31 33.84 -21.75
CA THR A 443 -1.65 33.30 -21.43
C THR A 443 -2.41 32.82 -22.68
N GLU A 444 -2.22 33.43 -23.86
CA GLU A 444 -2.86 32.95 -25.09
C GLU A 444 -2.34 31.56 -25.50
N GLU A 445 -1.02 31.34 -25.42
CA GLU A 445 -0.41 30.05 -25.71
C GLU A 445 -0.81 29.00 -24.68
N ALA A 446 -0.85 29.38 -23.41
CA ALA A 446 -1.35 28.52 -22.33
C ALA A 446 -2.79 28.08 -22.60
N THR A 447 -3.66 29.03 -23.04
CA THR A 447 -5.07 28.75 -23.34
C THR A 447 -5.23 27.81 -24.53
N MET A 448 -4.45 28.01 -25.61
CA MET A 448 -4.47 27.12 -26.78
C MET A 448 -4.11 25.67 -26.38
N LEU A 449 -3.01 25.50 -25.64
CA LEU A 449 -2.57 24.18 -25.18
C LEU A 449 -3.59 23.56 -24.21
N ALA A 450 -4.25 24.37 -23.36
CA ALA A 450 -5.29 23.90 -22.47
C ALA A 450 -6.53 23.38 -23.20
N TYR A 451 -6.91 23.99 -24.34
CA TYR A 451 -7.98 23.47 -25.20
C TYR A 451 -7.60 22.13 -25.86
N GLU A 452 -6.34 21.98 -26.29
CA GLU A 452 -5.84 20.72 -26.86
C GLU A 452 -5.89 19.59 -25.83
N GLU A 453 -5.43 19.85 -24.60
CA GLU A 453 -5.48 18.88 -23.50
C GLU A 453 -6.93 18.55 -23.07
N ALA A 454 -7.80 19.56 -23.02
CA ALA A 454 -9.21 19.36 -22.71
C ALA A 454 -9.92 18.51 -23.77
N ALA A 455 -9.53 18.61 -25.03
CA ALA A 455 -10.05 17.76 -26.10
C ALA A 455 -9.66 16.28 -25.92
N SER A 456 -8.51 16.01 -25.29
CA SER A 456 -8.07 14.64 -24.91
C SER A 456 -8.69 14.11 -23.61
N GLY A 457 -9.46 14.95 -22.89
CA GLY A 457 -10.15 14.59 -21.65
C GLY A 457 -9.59 15.24 -20.38
N TYR A 458 -8.46 15.96 -20.45
CA TYR A 458 -7.87 16.62 -19.29
C TYR A 458 -8.27 18.11 -19.19
N ILE A 459 -9.39 18.40 -18.53
CA ILE A 459 -10.07 19.70 -18.58
C ILE A 459 -9.60 20.68 -17.50
N ALA A 460 -9.02 20.21 -16.39
CA ALA A 460 -8.72 21.04 -15.22
C ALA A 460 -7.90 22.32 -15.52
N PRO A 461 -6.82 22.30 -16.35
CA PRO A 461 -6.07 23.52 -16.68
C PRO A 461 -6.90 24.54 -17.47
N LEU A 462 -7.75 24.09 -18.41
CA LEU A 462 -8.63 24.97 -19.18
C LEU A 462 -9.62 25.67 -18.26
N PHE A 463 -10.24 24.89 -17.33
CA PHE A 463 -11.16 25.41 -16.34
C PHE A 463 -10.51 26.53 -15.52
N ASP A 464 -9.33 26.28 -14.96
CA ASP A 464 -8.63 27.21 -14.09
C ASP A 464 -8.23 28.49 -14.84
N LEU A 465 -7.66 28.38 -16.05
CA LEU A 465 -7.27 29.51 -16.88
C LEU A 465 -8.44 30.40 -17.28
N LEU A 466 -9.53 29.83 -17.79
CA LEU A 466 -10.68 30.59 -18.25
C LEU A 466 -11.41 31.27 -17.10
N ASN A 467 -11.53 30.62 -15.94
CA ASN A 467 -12.11 31.22 -14.74
C ASN A 467 -11.27 32.39 -14.21
N ARG A 468 -9.95 32.24 -14.13
CA ARG A 468 -9.06 33.31 -13.67
C ARG A 468 -9.03 34.51 -14.62
N SER A 469 -9.18 34.27 -15.92
CA SER A 469 -9.21 35.31 -16.93
C SER A 469 -10.58 35.98 -17.16
N GLY A 470 -11.62 35.62 -16.38
CA GLY A 470 -12.97 36.15 -16.56
C GLY A 470 -13.66 35.67 -17.84
N ARG A 471 -13.28 34.50 -18.36
CA ARG A 471 -13.79 33.91 -19.60
C ARG A 471 -14.69 32.70 -19.32
N SER A 472 -15.43 32.73 -18.22
CA SER A 472 -16.33 31.62 -17.82
C SER A 472 -17.39 31.30 -18.88
N ALA A 473 -17.81 32.28 -19.69
CA ALA A 473 -18.72 32.06 -20.82
C ALA A 473 -18.13 31.15 -21.92
N ASP A 474 -16.81 31.23 -22.16
CA ASP A 474 -16.14 30.36 -23.12
C ASP A 474 -16.05 28.93 -22.58
N LEU A 475 -15.87 28.78 -21.27
CA LEU A 475 -15.86 27.47 -20.60
C LEU A 475 -17.27 26.82 -20.66
N VAL A 476 -18.33 27.58 -20.40
CA VAL A 476 -19.71 27.07 -20.54
C VAL A 476 -19.97 26.59 -21.98
N ARG A 477 -19.55 27.38 -22.99
CA ARG A 477 -19.68 26.98 -24.39
C ARG A 477 -18.91 25.68 -24.69
N PHE A 478 -17.68 25.55 -24.17
CA PHE A 478 -16.91 24.31 -24.33
C PHE A 478 -17.65 23.09 -23.72
N PHE A 479 -18.29 23.24 -22.57
CA PHE A 479 -19.07 22.15 -21.96
C PHE A 479 -20.32 21.81 -22.78
N GLU A 480 -21.08 22.82 -23.23
CA GLU A 480 -22.29 22.63 -24.05
C GLU A 480 -21.97 21.95 -25.39
N ASP A 481 -20.86 22.31 -26.02
CA ASP A 481 -20.42 21.71 -27.28
C ASP A 481 -19.95 20.26 -27.11
N ARG A 482 -19.30 19.94 -26.00
CA ARG A 482 -18.74 18.61 -25.74
C ARG A 482 -19.76 17.63 -25.16
N TRP A 483 -20.60 18.09 -24.25
CA TRP A 483 -21.61 17.29 -23.57
C TRP A 483 -22.99 17.98 -23.65
N PRO A 484 -23.67 17.79 -24.76
CA PRO A 484 -24.99 18.43 -24.98
C PRO A 484 -26.07 17.90 -24.05
N ASP A 485 -25.87 16.76 -23.39
CA ASP A 485 -26.77 16.16 -22.42
C ASP A 485 -26.04 15.35 -21.36
N LEU A 486 -26.76 14.98 -20.28
CA LEU A 486 -26.20 14.21 -19.17
C LEU A 486 -25.71 12.83 -19.60
N GLY A 487 -26.34 12.19 -20.56
CA GLY A 487 -25.94 10.85 -21.03
C GLY A 487 -24.58 10.86 -21.72
N SER A 488 -24.30 11.90 -22.52
CA SER A 488 -22.98 12.09 -23.15
C SER A 488 -21.89 12.38 -22.13
N PHE A 489 -22.21 13.13 -21.07
CA PHE A 489 -21.28 13.37 -19.95
C PHE A 489 -20.99 12.10 -19.16
N GLU A 490 -22.00 11.32 -18.78
CA GLU A 490 -21.84 10.06 -18.05
C GLU A 490 -21.08 9.01 -18.85
N ALA A 491 -21.16 9.02 -20.18
CA ALA A 491 -20.40 8.13 -21.05
C ALA A 491 -18.89 8.40 -21.01
N ASP A 492 -18.48 9.67 -20.95
CA ASP A 492 -17.08 10.07 -20.87
C ASP A 492 -16.51 9.93 -19.42
N PHE A 493 -17.38 10.01 -18.41
CA PHE A 493 -17.01 9.93 -16.99
C PHE A 493 -17.81 8.83 -16.25
N PRO A 494 -17.55 7.55 -16.53
CA PRO A 494 -18.26 6.44 -15.91
C PRO A 494 -17.95 6.28 -14.40
N HIS A 495 -16.97 7.02 -13.86
CA HIS A 495 -16.60 7.01 -12.45
C HIS A 495 -17.27 8.15 -11.69
N GLU A 496 -18.14 7.82 -10.74
CA GLU A 496 -18.93 8.75 -9.93
C GLU A 496 -18.09 9.88 -9.28
N VAL A 497 -16.86 9.61 -8.87
CA VAL A 497 -16.02 10.60 -8.17
C VAL A 497 -15.51 11.70 -9.11
N LEU A 498 -14.97 11.35 -10.28
CA LEU A 498 -14.45 12.34 -11.24
C LEU A 498 -15.61 13.15 -11.86
N GLY A 499 -16.70 12.49 -12.21
CA GLY A 499 -17.91 13.16 -12.71
C GLY A 499 -18.51 14.14 -11.70
N TYR A 500 -18.49 13.81 -10.40
CA TYR A 500 -19.02 14.68 -9.34
C TYR A 500 -18.18 15.97 -9.18
N TRP A 501 -16.85 15.86 -9.19
CA TRP A 501 -15.95 17.02 -9.12
C TRP A 501 -16.16 17.93 -10.34
N LEU A 502 -16.19 17.35 -11.53
CA LEU A 502 -16.38 18.10 -12.75
C LEU A 502 -17.79 18.76 -12.83
N MET A 503 -18.83 18.09 -12.33
CA MET A 503 -20.19 18.68 -12.25
C MET A 503 -20.24 19.92 -11.34
N ASN A 504 -19.49 19.92 -10.23
CA ASN A 504 -19.37 21.11 -9.38
C ASN A 504 -18.66 22.25 -10.12
N ASP A 505 -17.59 21.92 -10.85
CA ASP A 505 -16.84 22.90 -11.63
C ASP A 505 -17.68 23.46 -12.77
N VAL A 506 -18.47 22.63 -13.46
CA VAL A 506 -19.45 23.05 -14.48
C VAL A 506 -20.50 23.99 -13.85
N ALA A 507 -21.10 23.62 -12.72
CA ALA A 507 -22.10 24.46 -12.04
C ALA A 507 -21.51 25.81 -11.60
N PHE A 508 -20.25 25.82 -11.16
CA PHE A 508 -19.53 27.05 -10.81
C PHE A 508 -19.28 27.95 -12.03
N ALA A 509 -18.89 27.34 -13.18
CA ALA A 509 -18.70 28.06 -14.44
C ALA A 509 -20.00 28.75 -14.91
N TYR A 510 -21.14 28.05 -14.87
CA TYR A 510 -22.45 28.62 -15.20
C TYR A 510 -22.81 29.78 -14.28
N SER A 511 -22.63 29.63 -12.97
CA SER A 511 -22.90 30.69 -11.99
C SER A 511 -22.08 31.94 -12.24
N ARG A 512 -20.81 31.81 -12.63
CA ARG A 512 -19.96 32.93 -12.99
C ARG A 512 -20.30 33.55 -14.31
N ALA A 513 -20.56 32.77 -15.35
CA ALA A 513 -20.95 33.27 -16.65
C ALA A 513 -22.23 34.10 -16.61
N ASP A 514 -23.19 33.77 -15.74
CA ASP A 514 -24.39 34.59 -15.51
C ASP A 514 -24.08 35.91 -14.81
N ASN A 515 -23.06 35.98 -13.98
CA ASN A 515 -22.63 37.22 -13.31
C ASN A 515 -21.74 38.11 -14.21
N GLU A 516 -21.15 37.59 -15.26
CA GLU A 516 -20.32 38.31 -16.23
C GLU A 516 -21.17 38.94 -17.37
N ARG A 517 -22.44 38.54 -17.53
CA ARG A 517 -23.44 39.11 -18.44
C ARG A 517 -24.18 40.30 -17.78
#